data_49aaa364e72c3b76fec1728c343c8448
#
_entry.id   49aaa364e72c3b76fec1728c343c8448
#
_cell.length_a   1.000
_cell.length_b   1.000
_cell.length_c   1.000
_cell.angle_alpha   90.00
_cell.angle_beta   90.00
_cell.angle_gamma   90.00
#
_symmetry.space_group_name_H-M   'P 1'
#
loop_
_entity.id
_entity.type
_entity.pdbx_description
1 polymer ?
#
loop_
_entity_poly.entity_id
_entity_poly.type
_entity_poly.pdbx_seq_one_letter_code
_entity_poly.pdbx_strand_id
1 'polypeptide(L)'
;MRSRNLKSSTTSNGTKAFKFQRIAHVQRAVTVCANSTGAFGALRVEYKPPPINVTGKRFSADMAAIAPYVDEAAVSACQNTKIPLDRVMGTDDELEDSSVLDDIGEVAKLMAVLSNGPNQVGSSAKGNKYSADLVVRIGTIFEIPAHRIVLAARCTPLREVLGGDGALRDQSSKIAVTFKPQLVPPVLHFTGINPLSLLILLRYLYADEVLAVWDQRIGLLFEAQFSSLGLSTTQVQTDLGSLAHLLCLPHLASALQSVGKRVAKLSAEDDFQQLFDRAQLLDSSRRHVHQDPLAPDVALHFADKTVYTHSAILHARSAFFAAFFSDPDWTAQRRDDAGVLDVEMGHHKWQVMQFVLPFVCFGRETMFETLGGSCCAPFNSSESTVS
;
A
#
# COMPACT_ATOMS: atom_id res chain seq x y z
N MET A 1 7.99 -16.04 45.00
CA MET A 1 9.17 -15.28 45.51
C MET A 1 8.71 -14.30 46.58
N ARG A 2 9.19 -14.49 47.80
CA ARG A 2 8.74 -13.72 48.96
C ARG A 2 9.32 -12.27 48.92
N SER A 3 8.45 -11.28 48.94
CA SER A 3 8.80 -9.88 49.13
C SER A 3 9.34 -9.68 50.55
N ARG A 4 10.60 -9.32 50.70
CA ARG A 4 11.18 -8.87 51.97
C ARG A 4 10.87 -7.38 52.15
N ASN A 5 9.95 -7.08 53.03
CA ASN A 5 9.73 -5.71 53.53
C ASN A 5 10.95 -5.25 54.34
N LEU A 6 11.72 -4.33 53.81
CA LEU A 6 12.72 -3.60 54.58
C LEU A 6 11.99 -2.60 55.50
N LYS A 7 12.07 -2.83 56.80
CA LYS A 7 11.56 -1.89 57.83
C LYS A 7 12.42 -0.64 57.79
N SER A 8 11.80 0.51 57.61
CA SER A 8 12.44 1.82 57.75
C SER A 8 12.75 2.12 59.21
N SER A 9 14.02 2.37 59.54
CA SER A 9 14.41 2.98 60.84
C SER A 9 14.12 4.48 60.79
N THR A 10 13.27 4.96 61.67
CA THR A 10 12.98 6.37 61.89
C THR A 10 14.11 6.99 62.67
N THR A 11 14.89 7.86 62.05
CA THR A 11 15.74 8.83 62.76
C THR A 11 15.02 10.19 62.81
N SER A 12 14.96 10.72 64.00
CA SER A 12 14.27 11.94 64.39
C SER A 12 15.04 13.20 63.94
N ASN A 13 15.00 13.56 62.72
CA ASN A 13 15.28 14.93 62.23
C ASN A 13 14.59 15.06 60.89
N GLY A 14 13.61 15.91 60.75
CA GLY A 14 12.72 16.26 59.67
C GLY A 14 13.06 16.03 58.19
N THR A 15 13.88 15.08 57.90
CA THR A 15 14.19 14.62 56.52
C THR A 15 13.12 13.66 56.04
N LYS A 16 12.49 13.98 54.91
CA LYS A 16 11.53 13.13 54.25
C LYS A 16 12.14 11.73 54.06
N ALA A 17 11.50 10.69 54.60
CA ALA A 17 11.93 9.32 54.42
C ALA A 17 11.85 8.94 52.90
N PHE A 18 12.98 8.57 52.32
CA PHE A 18 13.00 8.08 50.96
C PHE A 18 12.47 6.63 50.94
N LYS A 19 11.52 6.38 50.04
CA LYS A 19 11.00 5.06 49.79
C LYS A 19 11.65 4.48 48.52
N PHE A 20 12.41 3.43 48.69
CA PHE A 20 12.95 2.70 47.53
C PHE A 20 11.88 1.76 46.96
N GLN A 21 11.62 1.89 45.68
CA GLN A 21 10.71 0.99 44.98
C GLN A 21 11.46 0.31 43.81
N ARG A 22 11.30 -0.98 43.74
CA ARG A 22 11.86 -1.76 42.59
C ARG A 22 11.09 -1.40 41.33
N ILE A 23 11.81 -0.94 40.28
CA ILE A 23 11.22 -0.72 38.98
C ILE A 23 11.13 -2.11 38.28
N ALA A 24 9.90 -2.51 37.94
CA ALA A 24 9.67 -3.75 37.22
C ALA A 24 10.37 -3.65 35.84
N HIS A 25 10.88 -4.78 35.37
CA HIS A 25 11.56 -4.91 34.06
C HIS A 25 12.93 -4.24 33.92
N VAL A 26 13.40 -3.45 34.89
CA VAL A 26 14.78 -2.92 34.90
C VAL A 26 15.66 -3.83 35.75
N GLN A 27 16.29 -4.81 35.12
CA GLN A 27 17.26 -5.71 35.76
C GLN A 27 18.61 -5.57 35.05
N ARG A 28 19.72 -5.75 35.81
CA ARG A 28 21.09 -5.68 35.30
C ARG A 28 21.42 -4.36 34.57
N ALA A 29 21.00 -3.23 35.13
CA ALA A 29 21.38 -1.94 34.61
C ALA A 29 22.87 -1.68 34.83
N VAL A 30 23.60 -1.30 33.79
CA VAL A 30 25.03 -0.91 33.86
C VAL A 30 25.19 0.59 34.01
N THR A 31 24.23 1.35 33.47
CA THR A 31 24.21 2.79 33.56
C THR A 31 22.78 3.29 33.73
N VAL A 32 22.57 4.30 34.54
CA VAL A 32 21.29 5.00 34.68
C VAL A 32 21.52 6.49 34.55
N CYS A 33 20.60 7.16 33.88
CA CYS A 33 20.53 8.61 33.80
C CYS A 33 19.11 9.06 34.15
N ALA A 34 18.98 10.20 34.77
CA ALA A 34 17.70 10.81 35.07
C ALA A 34 17.78 12.33 34.86
N ASN A 35 16.65 12.95 34.56
CA ASN A 35 16.53 14.40 34.47
C ASN A 35 15.76 14.96 35.66
N SER A 36 15.73 16.28 35.76
CA SER A 36 15.03 17.00 36.84
C SER A 36 13.50 16.87 36.78
N THR A 37 12.95 16.44 35.64
CA THR A 37 11.50 16.26 35.45
C THR A 37 11.01 14.84 35.80
N GLY A 38 11.92 13.98 36.28
CA GLY A 38 11.58 12.62 36.72
C GLY A 38 11.62 11.54 35.63
N ALA A 39 11.99 11.89 34.40
CA ALA A 39 12.26 10.88 33.40
C ALA A 39 13.63 10.25 33.64
N PHE A 40 13.74 8.93 33.46
CA PHE A 40 14.99 8.20 33.60
C PHE A 40 15.19 7.20 32.44
N GLY A 41 16.46 6.94 32.15
CA GLY A 41 16.90 5.88 31.25
C GLY A 41 17.82 4.92 31.96
N ALA A 42 17.79 3.63 31.61
CA ALA A 42 18.68 2.62 32.14
C ALA A 42 19.25 1.77 31.01
N LEU A 43 20.57 1.68 30.91
CA LEU A 43 21.26 0.77 30.00
C LEU A 43 21.39 -0.60 30.67
N ARG A 44 20.89 -1.65 30.01
CA ARG A 44 20.93 -3.02 30.52
C ARG A 44 21.96 -3.86 29.76
N VAL A 45 22.63 -4.75 30.46
CA VAL A 45 23.45 -5.81 29.85
C VAL A 45 22.53 -6.92 29.33
N GLU A 46 22.84 -7.45 28.16
CA GLU A 46 22.13 -8.61 27.57
C GLU A 46 20.62 -8.39 27.36
N TYR A 47 20.20 -7.18 27.04
CA TYR A 47 18.82 -6.95 26.65
C TYR A 47 18.60 -7.43 25.21
N LYS A 48 17.86 -8.51 25.07
CA LYS A 48 17.25 -8.87 23.79
C LYS A 48 15.84 -8.27 23.77
N PRO A 49 15.57 -7.28 22.93
CA PRO A 49 14.22 -6.75 22.83
C PRO A 49 13.30 -7.90 22.38
N PRO A 50 12.09 -7.99 22.93
CA PRO A 50 11.11 -8.92 22.38
C PRO A 50 10.87 -8.57 20.90
N PRO A 51 10.66 -9.57 20.04
CA PRO A 51 10.32 -9.30 18.65
C PRO A 51 9.07 -8.43 18.61
N ILE A 52 9.11 -7.37 17.83
CA ILE A 52 7.94 -6.54 17.58
C ILE A 52 7.13 -7.28 16.51
N ASN A 53 6.01 -7.85 16.90
CA ASN A 53 5.06 -8.40 15.96
C ASN A 53 4.24 -7.25 15.39
N VAL A 54 4.48 -6.90 14.13
CA VAL A 54 3.64 -5.95 13.41
C VAL A 54 2.40 -6.72 12.95
N THR A 55 1.27 -6.46 13.63
CA THR A 55 -0.03 -6.98 13.22
C THR A 55 -0.67 -5.96 12.30
N GLY A 56 -0.67 -6.23 11.01
CA GLY A 56 -1.26 -5.36 10.00
C GLY A 56 -1.62 -6.16 8.75
N LYS A 57 -2.41 -5.56 7.89
CA LYS A 57 -2.66 -6.11 6.56
C LYS A 57 -1.37 -6.04 5.74
N ARG A 58 -1.21 -6.97 4.80
CA ARG A 58 -0.11 -6.91 3.83
C ARG A 58 -0.21 -5.61 3.03
N PHE A 59 0.92 -5.10 2.57
CA PHE A 59 0.98 -3.91 1.72
C PHE A 59 0.02 -4.00 0.53
N SER A 60 0.01 -5.13 -0.17
CA SER A 60 -0.89 -5.41 -1.29
C SER A 60 -2.37 -5.33 -0.90
N ALA A 61 -2.76 -5.79 0.29
CA ALA A 61 -4.14 -5.74 0.76
C ALA A 61 -4.59 -4.30 1.06
N ASP A 62 -3.72 -3.46 1.60
CA ASP A 62 -4.01 -2.05 1.82
C ASP A 62 -4.12 -1.30 0.48
N MET A 63 -3.23 -1.60 -0.48
CA MET A 63 -3.31 -1.02 -1.82
C MET A 63 -4.55 -1.50 -2.60
N ALA A 64 -4.97 -2.77 -2.41
CA ALA A 64 -6.23 -3.25 -2.95
C ALA A 64 -7.44 -2.50 -2.39
N ALA A 65 -7.39 -2.12 -1.11
CA ALA A 65 -8.51 -1.42 -0.45
C ALA A 65 -8.73 0.01 -0.97
N ILE A 66 -7.71 0.67 -1.51
CA ILE A 66 -7.86 1.98 -2.15
C ILE A 66 -8.25 1.91 -3.62
N ALA A 67 -8.29 0.71 -4.21
CA ALA A 67 -8.73 0.56 -5.59
C ALA A 67 -10.19 1.08 -5.72
N PRO A 68 -10.44 2.12 -6.53
CA PRO A 68 -11.71 2.87 -6.45
C PRO A 68 -12.94 2.09 -6.92
N TYR A 69 -12.75 0.94 -7.56
CA TYR A 69 -13.83 0.05 -8.00
C TYR A 69 -14.27 -0.93 -6.89
N VAL A 70 -13.57 -0.99 -5.76
CA VAL A 70 -13.95 -1.80 -4.60
C VAL A 70 -14.94 -0.97 -3.76
N ASP A 71 -16.22 -1.00 -4.12
CA ASP A 71 -17.25 -0.35 -3.32
C ASP A 71 -17.72 -1.29 -2.21
N GLU A 72 -17.76 -0.79 -0.95
CA GLU A 72 -18.29 -1.52 0.21
C GLU A 72 -19.76 -1.93 0.03
N ALA A 73 -20.53 -1.17 -0.76
CA ALA A 73 -21.91 -1.52 -1.10
C ALA A 73 -21.99 -2.77 -1.98
N ALA A 74 -21.04 -2.95 -2.92
CA ALA A 74 -20.96 -4.17 -3.73
C ALA A 74 -20.54 -5.37 -2.88
N VAL A 75 -19.70 -5.16 -1.85
CA VAL A 75 -19.30 -6.21 -0.88
C VAL A 75 -20.49 -6.70 -0.08
N SER A 76 -21.38 -5.81 0.39
CA SER A 76 -22.60 -6.19 1.11
C SER A 76 -23.60 -6.96 0.23
N ALA A 77 -23.70 -6.63 -1.05
CA ALA A 77 -24.57 -7.35 -1.99
C ALA A 77 -24.09 -8.79 -2.24
N CYS A 78 -22.76 -9.00 -2.29
CA CYS A 78 -22.16 -10.33 -2.50
C CYS A 78 -22.32 -11.26 -1.30
N GLN A 79 -22.38 -10.74 -0.06
CA GLN A 79 -22.59 -11.55 1.15
C GLN A 79 -23.95 -12.25 1.16
N ASN A 80 -24.93 -11.74 0.39
CA ASN A 80 -26.25 -12.34 0.23
C ASN A 80 -26.35 -13.38 -0.91
N THR A 81 -25.31 -13.49 -1.76
CA THR A 81 -25.29 -14.49 -2.81
C THR A 81 -24.79 -15.81 -2.21
N LYS A 82 -25.73 -16.69 -1.84
CA LYS A 82 -25.42 -18.07 -1.43
C LYS A 82 -24.82 -18.79 -2.62
N ILE A 83 -23.49 -18.76 -2.72
CA ILE A 83 -22.75 -19.60 -3.68
C ILE A 83 -22.89 -21.03 -3.18
N PRO A 84 -23.37 -21.98 -3.99
CA PRO A 84 -23.47 -23.38 -3.57
C PRO A 84 -22.06 -23.96 -3.39
N LEU A 85 -21.57 -23.95 -2.17
CA LEU A 85 -20.24 -24.45 -1.80
C LEU A 85 -20.07 -25.96 -2.10
N ASP A 86 -21.19 -26.69 -2.13
CA ASP A 86 -21.19 -28.16 -2.35
C ASP A 86 -20.58 -28.61 -3.68
N ARG A 87 -20.37 -27.69 -4.63
CA ARG A 87 -19.73 -27.99 -5.94
C ARG A 87 -18.22 -27.76 -5.97
N VAL A 88 -17.67 -27.13 -4.94
CA VAL A 88 -16.23 -26.72 -4.91
C VAL A 88 -15.38 -27.71 -4.12
N MET A 89 -16.00 -28.47 -3.21
CA MET A 89 -15.31 -29.41 -2.32
C MET A 89 -14.99 -30.72 -3.04
N GLY A 90 -13.84 -30.78 -3.69
CA GLY A 90 -13.16 -32.04 -4.07
C GLY A 90 -12.10 -32.34 -3.02
N THR A 91 -12.12 -33.56 -2.52
CA THR A 91 -11.29 -34.11 -1.46
C THR A 91 -9.79 -33.88 -1.64
N ASP A 92 -9.08 -33.50 -0.55
CA ASP A 92 -7.68 -33.74 -0.20
C ASP A 92 -6.65 -32.59 -0.15
N ASP A 93 -6.99 -31.27 -0.36
CA ASP A 93 -5.99 -30.21 -0.13
C ASP A 93 -6.60 -28.95 0.53
N GLU A 94 -6.75 -28.97 1.87
CA GLU A 94 -7.38 -27.88 2.66
C GLU A 94 -6.69 -26.50 2.52
N LEU A 95 -5.41 -26.44 2.12
CA LEU A 95 -4.67 -25.18 1.97
C LEU A 95 -4.86 -24.52 0.59
N GLU A 96 -5.09 -25.30 -0.46
CA GLU A 96 -5.40 -24.77 -1.80
C GLU A 96 -6.85 -24.30 -1.89
N ASP A 97 -7.75 -24.86 -1.11
CA ASP A 97 -9.17 -24.47 -1.10
C ASP A 97 -9.41 -23.08 -0.50
N SER A 98 -8.63 -22.66 0.50
CA SER A 98 -8.75 -21.32 1.08
C SER A 98 -8.47 -20.21 0.07
N SER A 99 -7.44 -20.36 -0.76
CA SER A 99 -7.07 -19.34 -1.75
C SER A 99 -8.10 -19.24 -2.90
N VAL A 100 -8.73 -20.35 -3.26
CA VAL A 100 -9.79 -20.37 -4.29
C VAL A 100 -11.08 -19.73 -3.77
N LEU A 101 -11.41 -19.92 -2.49
CA LEU A 101 -12.58 -19.27 -1.87
C LEU A 101 -12.40 -17.74 -1.83
N ASP A 102 -11.20 -17.26 -1.52
CA ASP A 102 -10.89 -15.84 -1.57
C ASP A 102 -11.02 -15.28 -2.99
N ASP A 103 -10.50 -16.00 -4.00
CA ASP A 103 -10.63 -15.63 -5.40
C ASP A 103 -12.09 -15.58 -5.87
N ILE A 104 -12.92 -16.56 -5.45
CA ILE A 104 -14.37 -16.58 -5.75
C ILE A 104 -15.04 -15.33 -5.19
N GLY A 105 -14.72 -14.96 -3.94
CA GLY A 105 -15.24 -13.75 -3.31
C GLY A 105 -14.86 -12.48 -4.08
N GLU A 106 -13.61 -12.39 -4.53
CA GLU A 106 -13.13 -11.23 -5.30
C GLU A 106 -13.75 -11.18 -6.70
N VAL A 107 -13.87 -12.31 -7.40
CA VAL A 107 -14.56 -12.37 -8.70
C VAL A 107 -16.03 -11.96 -8.56
N ALA A 108 -16.71 -12.39 -7.51
CA ALA A 108 -18.09 -11.97 -7.25
C ALA A 108 -18.22 -10.44 -7.10
N LYS A 109 -17.25 -9.80 -6.44
CA LYS A 109 -17.20 -8.32 -6.34
C LYS A 109 -17.03 -7.66 -7.71
N LEU A 110 -16.11 -8.17 -8.53
CA LEU A 110 -15.91 -7.63 -9.89
C LEU A 110 -17.16 -7.82 -10.76
N MET A 111 -17.82 -8.96 -10.65
CA MET A 111 -19.07 -9.23 -11.37
C MET A 111 -20.21 -8.30 -10.92
N ALA A 112 -20.29 -7.98 -9.63
CA ALA A 112 -21.25 -7.00 -9.12
C ALA A 112 -21.00 -5.59 -9.69
N VAL A 113 -19.74 -5.16 -9.79
CA VAL A 113 -19.36 -3.89 -10.43
C VAL A 113 -19.79 -3.85 -11.89
N LEU A 114 -19.58 -4.94 -12.64
CA LEU A 114 -19.98 -5.04 -14.05
C LEU A 114 -21.49 -5.08 -14.24
N SER A 115 -22.23 -5.74 -13.36
CA SER A 115 -23.70 -5.90 -13.45
C SER A 115 -24.45 -4.64 -13.08
N ASN A 116 -23.95 -3.87 -12.12
CA ASN A 116 -24.60 -2.62 -11.66
C ASN A 116 -24.45 -1.46 -12.65
N GLY A 117 -23.62 -1.64 -13.67
CA GLY A 117 -23.37 -0.65 -14.71
C GLY A 117 -22.50 0.53 -14.25
N PRO A 118 -21.93 1.24 -15.21
CA PRO A 118 -20.92 2.28 -14.96
C PRO A 118 -21.44 3.50 -14.22
N ASN A 119 -22.75 3.75 -14.25
CA ASN A 119 -23.37 4.93 -13.65
C ASN A 119 -23.41 4.90 -12.12
N GLN A 120 -23.14 3.75 -11.47
CA GLN A 120 -23.12 3.66 -10.01
C GLN A 120 -21.70 3.70 -9.43
N VAL A 121 -20.68 3.30 -10.18
CA VAL A 121 -19.29 3.37 -9.73
C VAL A 121 -18.81 4.83 -9.58
N GLY A 122 -19.38 5.75 -10.39
CA GLY A 122 -19.07 7.19 -10.32
C GLY A 122 -20.09 8.05 -9.56
N SER A 123 -21.35 7.61 -9.39
CA SER A 123 -22.40 8.46 -8.82
C SER A 123 -22.51 8.39 -7.29
N SER A 124 -21.83 7.49 -6.63
CA SER A 124 -21.57 7.54 -5.19
C SER A 124 -20.48 8.57 -4.84
N ALA A 125 -20.35 9.61 -5.66
CA ALA A 125 -19.41 10.71 -5.53
C ALA A 125 -19.75 11.66 -4.36
N LYS A 126 -20.07 11.10 -3.20
CA LYS A 126 -19.90 11.80 -1.93
C LYS A 126 -18.49 11.56 -1.43
N GLY A 127 -17.57 12.37 -1.93
CA GLY A 127 -16.19 12.39 -1.56
C GLY A 127 -15.37 11.47 -2.47
N ASN A 128 -14.40 12.07 -3.15
CA ASN A 128 -13.34 11.37 -3.87
C ASN A 128 -12.61 10.46 -2.88
N LYS A 129 -13.16 9.26 -2.63
CA LYS A 129 -12.53 8.29 -1.73
C LYS A 129 -11.12 8.09 -2.26
N TYR A 130 -10.11 8.48 -1.47
CA TYR A 130 -8.71 8.25 -1.74
C TYR A 130 -8.04 9.11 -2.82
N SER A 131 -8.55 10.30 -3.17
CA SER A 131 -7.88 11.25 -4.09
C SER A 131 -7.58 10.68 -5.49
N ALA A 132 -8.49 9.88 -6.05
CA ALA A 132 -8.35 9.42 -7.41
C ALA A 132 -8.32 10.64 -8.36
N ASP A 133 -7.28 10.72 -9.17
CA ASP A 133 -6.96 11.87 -10.03
C ASP A 133 -7.05 11.54 -11.54
N LEU A 134 -7.53 10.33 -11.86
CA LEU A 134 -7.61 9.79 -13.21
C LEU A 134 -8.90 8.97 -13.36
N VAL A 135 -9.46 8.97 -14.56
CA VAL A 135 -10.51 8.03 -14.97
C VAL A 135 -9.96 7.08 -16.01
N VAL A 136 -10.08 5.77 -15.75
CA VAL A 136 -9.82 4.72 -16.73
C VAL A 136 -11.13 4.37 -17.42
N ARG A 137 -11.14 4.41 -18.76
CA ARG A 137 -12.35 4.22 -19.58
C ARG A 137 -12.19 3.10 -20.60
N ILE A 138 -13.24 2.29 -20.77
CA ILE A 138 -13.39 1.38 -21.89
C ILE A 138 -14.65 1.74 -22.69
N GLY A 139 -14.48 1.88 -24.00
CA GLY A 139 -15.59 2.30 -24.86
C GLY A 139 -16.16 3.65 -24.46
N THR A 140 -17.49 3.79 -24.51
CA THR A 140 -18.20 5.03 -24.18
C THR A 140 -18.90 5.00 -22.82
N ILE A 141 -18.98 3.85 -22.18
CA ILE A 141 -19.91 3.62 -21.07
C ILE A 141 -19.22 3.21 -19.79
N PHE A 142 -18.09 2.51 -19.85
CA PHE A 142 -17.46 1.94 -18.68
C PHE A 142 -16.29 2.80 -18.18
N GLU A 143 -16.47 3.43 -17.03
CA GLU A 143 -15.51 4.36 -16.42
C GLU A 143 -15.19 3.95 -14.98
N ILE A 144 -13.91 3.98 -14.63
CA ILE A 144 -13.42 3.65 -13.30
C ILE A 144 -12.47 4.75 -12.84
N PRO A 145 -12.69 5.38 -11.68
CA PRO A 145 -11.67 6.24 -11.08
C PRO A 145 -10.39 5.45 -10.81
N ALA A 146 -9.23 6.08 -10.89
CA ALA A 146 -7.94 5.46 -10.61
C ALA A 146 -6.93 6.50 -10.09
N HIS A 147 -5.81 6.02 -9.56
CA HIS A 147 -4.71 6.85 -9.13
C HIS A 147 -3.61 6.82 -10.19
N ARG A 148 -3.35 7.96 -10.80
CA ARG A 148 -2.30 8.12 -11.82
C ARG A 148 -0.95 7.61 -11.30
N ILE A 149 -0.63 7.95 -10.05
CA ILE A 149 0.63 7.56 -9.40
C ILE A 149 0.80 6.04 -9.30
N VAL A 150 -0.26 5.28 -8.99
CA VAL A 150 -0.20 3.82 -8.91
C VAL A 150 0.09 3.23 -10.27
N LEU A 151 -0.66 3.64 -11.30
CA LEU A 151 -0.47 3.11 -12.66
C LEU A 151 0.91 3.44 -13.21
N ALA A 152 1.41 4.66 -12.96
CA ALA A 152 2.73 5.11 -13.41
C ALA A 152 3.89 4.44 -12.66
N ALA A 153 3.75 4.19 -11.36
CA ALA A 153 4.78 3.52 -10.58
C ALA A 153 4.92 2.04 -10.99
N ARG A 154 3.78 1.38 -11.24
CA ARG A 154 3.71 -0.05 -11.50
C ARG A 154 3.97 -0.44 -12.97
N CYS A 155 3.88 0.51 -13.89
CA CYS A 155 3.95 0.21 -15.32
C CYS A 155 4.66 1.33 -16.07
N THR A 156 5.88 1.04 -16.55
CA THR A 156 6.69 2.03 -17.29
C THR A 156 6.00 2.51 -18.58
N PRO A 157 5.40 1.65 -19.46
CA PRO A 157 4.68 2.14 -20.62
C PRO A 157 3.49 3.04 -20.26
N LEU A 158 2.75 2.72 -19.18
CA LEU A 158 1.66 3.63 -18.73
C LEU A 158 2.21 4.94 -18.20
N ARG A 159 3.35 4.94 -17.51
CA ARG A 159 4.01 6.17 -17.06
C ARG A 159 4.37 7.08 -18.23
N GLU A 160 4.92 6.54 -19.32
CA GLU A 160 5.26 7.29 -20.52
C GLU A 160 4.02 7.91 -21.17
N VAL A 161 2.93 7.14 -21.28
CA VAL A 161 1.65 7.63 -21.78
C VAL A 161 1.07 8.72 -20.90
N LEU A 162 1.10 8.55 -19.59
CA LEU A 162 0.55 9.51 -18.61
C LEU A 162 1.38 10.79 -18.48
N GLY A 163 2.65 10.78 -18.91
CA GLY A 163 3.56 11.93 -18.91
C GLY A 163 3.44 12.82 -20.15
N GLY A 164 2.62 12.44 -21.14
CA GLY A 164 2.46 13.21 -22.39
C GLY A 164 1.18 12.83 -23.13
N ASP A 165 0.99 13.38 -24.32
CA ASP A 165 -0.07 12.99 -25.26
C ASP A 165 0.27 11.65 -25.93
N GLY A 166 0.52 10.61 -25.13
CA GLY A 166 0.98 9.32 -25.59
C GLY A 166 -0.16 8.39 -25.99
N ALA A 167 0.15 7.47 -26.90
CA ALA A 167 -0.70 6.34 -27.26
C ALA A 167 0.14 5.10 -27.40
N LEU A 168 -0.29 4.00 -26.75
CA LEU A 168 0.27 2.66 -26.98
C LEU A 168 -0.68 1.92 -27.89
N ARG A 169 -0.13 1.27 -28.91
CA ARG A 169 -0.88 0.41 -29.83
C ARG A 169 -0.11 -0.86 -30.09
N ASP A 170 -0.77 -1.97 -29.95
CA ASP A 170 -0.25 -3.23 -30.44
C ASP A 170 -0.66 -3.41 -31.91
N GLN A 171 0.33 -3.64 -32.78
CA GLN A 171 0.08 -3.85 -34.21
C GLN A 171 -0.58 -5.20 -34.49
N SER A 172 -0.42 -6.17 -33.59
CA SER A 172 -0.93 -7.55 -33.74
C SER A 172 -2.33 -7.72 -33.14
N SER A 173 -2.66 -6.99 -32.09
CA SER A 173 -3.97 -6.96 -31.45
C SER A 173 -4.66 -5.62 -31.70
N LYS A 174 -5.99 -5.62 -31.58
CA LYS A 174 -6.78 -4.36 -31.68
C LYS A 174 -6.70 -3.50 -30.41
N ILE A 175 -5.78 -3.83 -29.51
CA ILE A 175 -5.66 -3.17 -28.22
C ILE A 175 -4.91 -1.85 -28.39
N ALA A 176 -5.51 -0.78 -27.88
CA ALA A 176 -4.83 0.50 -27.78
C ALA A 176 -5.15 1.18 -26.44
N VAL A 177 -4.17 1.94 -25.95
CA VAL A 177 -4.27 2.77 -24.75
C VAL A 177 -3.93 4.21 -25.13
N THR A 178 -4.83 5.14 -24.82
CA THR A 178 -4.64 6.57 -25.15
C THR A 178 -4.93 7.41 -23.91
N PHE A 179 -4.13 8.45 -23.69
CA PHE A 179 -4.33 9.39 -22.60
C PHE A 179 -4.87 10.71 -23.13
N LYS A 180 -5.85 11.26 -22.42
CA LYS A 180 -6.52 12.56 -22.72
C LYS A 180 -6.40 13.46 -21.50
N PRO A 181 -5.28 14.19 -21.36
CA PRO A 181 -5.04 15.07 -20.21
C PRO A 181 -5.95 16.29 -20.17
N GLN A 182 -6.56 16.68 -21.32
CA GLN A 182 -7.38 17.88 -21.45
C GLN A 182 -8.76 17.72 -20.79
N LEU A 183 -9.19 16.49 -20.50
CA LEU A 183 -10.44 16.22 -19.81
C LEU A 183 -10.30 16.45 -18.31
N VAL A 184 -11.39 16.79 -17.65
CA VAL A 184 -11.44 16.96 -16.19
C VAL A 184 -12.50 16.04 -15.61
N PRO A 185 -12.09 14.99 -14.88
CA PRO A 185 -10.72 14.51 -14.68
C PRO A 185 -10.07 13.96 -15.97
N PRO A 186 -8.72 13.85 -16.01
CA PRO A 186 -8.00 13.23 -17.12
C PRO A 186 -8.46 11.80 -17.38
N VAL A 187 -8.44 11.36 -18.64
CA VAL A 187 -8.96 10.03 -19.01
C VAL A 187 -7.89 9.18 -19.68
N LEU A 188 -7.67 7.99 -19.15
CA LEU A 188 -6.89 6.91 -19.77
C LEU A 188 -7.86 5.94 -20.45
N HIS A 189 -7.88 5.91 -21.77
CA HIS A 189 -8.84 5.17 -22.55
C HIS A 189 -8.24 3.89 -23.12
N PHE A 190 -8.83 2.76 -22.78
CA PHE A 190 -8.52 1.44 -23.31
C PHE A 190 -9.52 1.06 -24.41
N THR A 191 -9.03 0.46 -25.48
CA THR A 191 -9.86 -0.10 -26.57
C THR A 191 -9.40 -1.51 -26.91
N GLY A 192 -10.32 -2.31 -27.44
CA GLY A 192 -10.02 -3.66 -27.88
C GLY A 192 -9.95 -4.73 -26.78
N ILE A 193 -10.36 -4.39 -25.56
CA ILE A 193 -10.44 -5.33 -24.43
C ILE A 193 -11.83 -5.29 -23.81
N ASN A 194 -12.17 -6.33 -23.04
CA ASN A 194 -13.41 -6.35 -22.26
C ASN A 194 -13.24 -5.70 -20.86
N PRO A 195 -14.31 -5.22 -20.24
CA PRO A 195 -14.24 -4.57 -18.93
C PRO A 195 -13.70 -5.47 -17.81
N LEU A 196 -13.95 -6.78 -17.82
CA LEU A 196 -13.44 -7.71 -16.81
C LEU A 196 -11.91 -7.83 -16.90
N SER A 197 -11.34 -7.87 -18.11
CA SER A 197 -9.89 -7.87 -18.32
C SER A 197 -9.24 -6.62 -17.75
N LEU A 198 -9.88 -5.45 -17.91
CA LEU A 198 -9.39 -4.22 -17.29
C LEU A 198 -9.44 -4.27 -15.75
N LEU A 199 -10.54 -4.75 -15.17
CA LEU A 199 -10.66 -4.86 -13.71
C LEU A 199 -9.58 -5.78 -13.12
N ILE A 200 -9.31 -6.92 -13.76
CA ILE A 200 -8.24 -7.84 -13.35
C ILE A 200 -6.86 -7.20 -13.51
N LEU A 201 -6.62 -6.46 -14.60
CA LEU A 201 -5.39 -5.70 -14.78
C LEU A 201 -5.20 -4.65 -13.67
N LEU A 202 -6.24 -3.88 -13.35
CA LEU A 202 -6.17 -2.91 -12.26
C LEU A 202 -5.90 -3.60 -10.92
N ARG A 203 -6.54 -4.74 -10.64
CA ARG A 203 -6.26 -5.52 -9.43
C ARG A 203 -4.79 -5.93 -9.36
N TYR A 204 -4.22 -6.39 -10.46
CA TYR A 204 -2.79 -6.70 -10.54
C TYR A 204 -1.92 -5.47 -10.29
N LEU A 205 -2.21 -4.33 -10.91
CA LEU A 205 -1.41 -3.12 -10.73
C LEU A 205 -1.48 -2.56 -9.30
N TYR A 206 -2.59 -2.71 -8.60
CA TYR A 206 -2.72 -2.26 -7.21
C TYR A 206 -2.15 -3.25 -6.19
N ALA A 207 -2.34 -4.56 -6.38
CA ALA A 207 -2.15 -5.55 -5.34
C ALA A 207 -1.27 -6.76 -5.71
N ASP A 208 -0.71 -6.83 -6.93
CA ASP A 208 -0.02 -8.02 -7.48
C ASP A 208 -0.90 -9.28 -7.56
N GLU A 209 -2.24 -9.12 -7.50
CA GLU A 209 -3.18 -10.24 -7.51
C GLU A 209 -3.75 -10.46 -8.90
N VAL A 210 -3.74 -11.71 -9.36
CA VAL A 210 -4.32 -12.13 -10.63
C VAL A 210 -5.50 -13.06 -10.37
N LEU A 211 -6.71 -12.60 -10.68
CA LEU A 211 -7.92 -13.40 -10.54
C LEU A 211 -8.10 -14.27 -11.79
N ALA A 212 -7.86 -15.56 -11.67
CA ALA A 212 -7.89 -16.47 -12.79
C ALA A 212 -9.30 -16.99 -13.06
N VAL A 213 -10.13 -16.14 -13.63
CA VAL A 213 -11.53 -16.48 -14.01
C VAL A 213 -11.62 -17.61 -15.04
N TRP A 214 -10.52 -17.99 -15.69
CA TRP A 214 -10.42 -19.13 -16.61
C TRP A 214 -10.15 -20.45 -15.87
N ASP A 215 -9.92 -20.45 -14.57
CA ASP A 215 -9.92 -21.69 -13.79
C ASP A 215 -11.33 -22.29 -13.76
N GLN A 216 -11.43 -23.58 -14.05
CA GLN A 216 -12.71 -24.26 -14.10
C GLN A 216 -13.50 -24.16 -12.80
N ARG A 217 -12.83 -24.21 -11.64
CA ARG A 217 -13.46 -24.07 -10.32
C ARG A 217 -14.15 -22.72 -10.13
N ILE A 218 -13.60 -21.65 -10.73
CA ILE A 218 -14.15 -20.30 -10.69
C ILE A 218 -15.09 -20.08 -11.88
N GLY A 219 -14.63 -20.39 -13.08
CA GLY A 219 -15.36 -20.14 -14.33
C GLY A 219 -16.73 -20.78 -14.37
N LEU A 220 -16.86 -22.03 -13.90
CA LEU A 220 -18.15 -22.74 -13.85
C LEU A 220 -19.14 -22.12 -12.86
N LEU A 221 -18.66 -21.52 -11.75
CA LEU A 221 -19.53 -20.87 -10.79
C LEU A 221 -20.17 -19.59 -11.35
N PHE A 222 -19.48 -18.89 -12.23
CA PHE A 222 -19.91 -17.62 -12.80
C PHE A 222 -20.33 -17.73 -14.28
N GLU A 223 -20.40 -18.94 -14.85
CA GLU A 223 -20.68 -19.17 -16.27
C GLU A 223 -21.96 -18.46 -16.74
N ALA A 224 -23.04 -18.58 -15.98
CA ALA A 224 -24.29 -17.91 -16.31
C ALA A 224 -24.18 -16.39 -16.32
N GLN A 225 -23.40 -15.82 -15.38
CA GLN A 225 -23.17 -14.38 -15.29
C GLN A 225 -22.25 -13.90 -16.40
N PHE A 226 -21.17 -14.65 -16.72
CA PHE A 226 -20.30 -14.35 -17.85
C PHE A 226 -21.10 -14.35 -19.16
N SER A 227 -21.93 -15.38 -19.38
CA SER A 227 -22.78 -15.49 -20.57
C SER A 227 -23.78 -14.34 -20.67
N SER A 228 -24.40 -13.91 -19.56
CA SER A 228 -25.36 -12.80 -19.54
C SER A 228 -24.71 -11.45 -19.91
N LEU A 229 -23.43 -11.29 -19.61
CA LEU A 229 -22.63 -10.09 -19.93
C LEU A 229 -21.88 -10.22 -21.28
N GLY A 230 -22.07 -11.34 -22.00
CA GLY A 230 -21.34 -11.60 -23.25
C GLY A 230 -19.84 -11.78 -23.07
N LEU A 231 -19.40 -12.21 -21.89
CA LEU A 231 -17.99 -12.42 -21.55
C LEU A 231 -17.60 -13.88 -21.77
N SER A 232 -16.38 -14.08 -22.27
CA SER A 232 -15.74 -15.39 -22.36
C SER A 232 -14.47 -15.41 -21.51
N THR A 233 -14.32 -16.41 -20.67
CA THR A 233 -13.13 -16.58 -19.82
C THR A 233 -11.86 -16.73 -20.63
N THR A 234 -11.93 -17.42 -21.79
CA THR A 234 -10.80 -17.54 -22.73
C THR A 234 -10.43 -16.21 -23.37
N GLN A 235 -11.43 -15.37 -23.69
CA GLN A 235 -11.18 -14.02 -24.20
C GLN A 235 -10.51 -13.14 -23.13
N VAL A 236 -10.94 -13.22 -21.88
CA VAL A 236 -10.32 -12.51 -20.75
C VAL A 236 -8.84 -12.88 -20.61
N GLN A 237 -8.52 -14.18 -20.66
CA GLN A 237 -7.12 -14.63 -20.60
C GLN A 237 -6.30 -14.12 -21.78
N THR A 238 -6.87 -14.15 -23.00
CA THR A 238 -6.21 -13.64 -24.22
C THR A 238 -5.98 -12.14 -24.15
N ASP A 239 -6.97 -11.37 -23.72
CA ASP A 239 -6.86 -9.92 -23.56
C ASP A 239 -5.77 -9.56 -22.53
N LEU A 240 -5.75 -10.26 -21.38
CA LEU A 240 -4.72 -10.06 -20.35
C LEU A 240 -3.32 -10.42 -20.86
N GLY A 241 -3.18 -11.48 -21.65
CA GLY A 241 -1.91 -11.84 -22.28
C GLY A 241 -1.40 -10.75 -23.24
N SER A 242 -2.29 -10.21 -24.07
CA SER A 242 -1.98 -9.11 -24.98
C SER A 242 -1.64 -7.81 -24.22
N LEU A 243 -2.40 -7.51 -23.13
CA LEU A 243 -2.11 -6.38 -22.27
C LEU A 243 -0.77 -6.53 -21.54
N ALA A 244 -0.45 -7.72 -21.04
CA ALA A 244 0.82 -8.00 -20.37
C ALA A 244 2.01 -7.79 -21.32
N HIS A 245 1.86 -8.14 -22.59
CA HIS A 245 2.85 -7.87 -23.62
C HIS A 245 2.95 -6.37 -23.95
N LEU A 246 1.82 -5.72 -24.26
CA LEU A 246 1.77 -4.28 -24.61
C LEU A 246 2.32 -3.39 -23.49
N LEU A 247 2.01 -3.73 -22.24
CA LEU A 247 2.38 -2.97 -21.04
C LEU A 247 3.71 -3.43 -20.42
N CYS A 248 4.43 -4.37 -21.05
CA CYS A 248 5.69 -4.92 -20.55
C CYS A 248 5.61 -5.42 -19.11
N LEU A 249 4.59 -6.23 -18.79
CA LEU A 249 4.33 -6.79 -17.46
C LEU A 249 4.73 -8.29 -17.40
N PRO A 250 6.02 -8.63 -17.26
CA PRO A 250 6.50 -10.01 -17.37
C PRO A 250 5.97 -10.92 -16.25
N HIS A 251 5.73 -10.39 -15.06
CA HIS A 251 5.18 -11.16 -13.95
C HIS A 251 3.70 -11.52 -14.16
N LEU A 252 2.92 -10.60 -14.74
CA LEU A 252 1.56 -10.89 -15.18
C LEU A 252 1.57 -11.95 -16.27
N ALA A 253 2.41 -11.80 -17.30
CA ALA A 253 2.52 -12.78 -18.39
C ALA A 253 2.88 -14.18 -17.87
N SER A 254 3.81 -14.27 -16.91
CA SER A 254 4.18 -15.54 -16.27
C SER A 254 3.03 -16.14 -15.46
N ALA A 255 2.28 -15.32 -14.72
CA ALA A 255 1.13 -15.79 -13.94
C ALA A 255 0.00 -16.35 -14.83
N LEU A 256 -0.21 -15.78 -16.02
CA LEU A 256 -1.21 -16.25 -16.98
C LEU A 256 -0.87 -17.62 -17.60
N GLN A 257 0.41 -18.00 -17.63
CA GLN A 257 0.88 -19.27 -18.18
C GLN A 257 0.91 -20.41 -17.15
N SER A 258 0.87 -20.08 -15.86
CA SER A 258 0.95 -21.10 -14.80
C SER A 258 -0.39 -21.81 -14.63
N VAL A 259 -0.35 -23.14 -14.69
CA VAL A 259 -1.54 -24.01 -14.61
C VAL A 259 -1.98 -24.26 -13.15
N GLY A 260 -1.15 -23.91 -12.17
CA GLY A 260 -1.38 -24.21 -10.76
C GLY A 260 -1.37 -22.98 -9.85
N LYS A 261 -0.23 -22.62 -9.30
CA LYS A 261 -0.12 -21.47 -8.37
C LYS A 261 -0.07 -20.14 -9.10
N ARG A 262 -1.08 -19.32 -8.89
CA ARG A 262 -1.32 -18.03 -9.55
C ARG A 262 -0.72 -16.85 -8.82
N VAL A 263 0.33 -17.08 -8.07
CA VAL A 263 1.01 -16.00 -7.36
C VAL A 263 1.92 -15.31 -8.36
N ALA A 264 1.50 -14.15 -8.84
CA ALA A 264 2.43 -13.24 -9.50
C ALA A 264 3.57 -12.94 -8.53
N LYS A 265 4.79 -12.80 -9.05
CA LYS A 265 5.89 -12.34 -8.21
C LYS A 265 5.50 -10.98 -7.64
N LEU A 266 5.53 -10.85 -6.33
CA LEU A 266 5.27 -9.58 -5.66
C LEU A 266 6.33 -8.57 -6.07
N SER A 267 5.94 -7.49 -6.70
CA SER A 267 6.82 -6.42 -7.16
C SER A 267 6.35 -5.04 -6.68
N ALA A 268 5.14 -4.93 -6.14
CA ALA A 268 4.59 -3.67 -5.69
C ALA A 268 5.48 -2.97 -4.65
N GLU A 269 6.00 -3.70 -3.67
CA GLU A 269 6.88 -3.13 -2.65
C GLU A 269 8.16 -2.53 -3.27
N ASP A 270 8.76 -3.20 -4.24
CA ASP A 270 9.95 -2.72 -4.96
C ASP A 270 9.65 -1.48 -5.79
N ASP A 271 8.53 -1.48 -6.51
CA ASP A 271 8.12 -0.36 -7.37
C ASP A 271 7.79 0.88 -6.54
N PHE A 272 7.10 0.72 -5.41
CA PHE A 272 6.80 1.83 -4.50
C PHE A 272 8.01 2.29 -3.69
N GLN A 273 8.97 1.42 -3.41
CA GLN A 273 10.27 1.84 -2.87
C GLN A 273 11.01 2.73 -3.87
N GLN A 274 11.11 2.33 -5.13
CA GLN A 274 11.74 3.15 -6.17
C GLN A 274 11.03 4.50 -6.34
N LEU A 275 9.69 4.50 -6.25
CA LEU A 275 8.90 5.73 -6.27
C LEU A 275 9.25 6.66 -5.10
N PHE A 276 9.33 6.12 -3.89
CA PHE A 276 9.70 6.88 -2.69
C PHE A 276 11.12 7.44 -2.80
N ASP A 277 12.10 6.61 -3.20
CA ASP A 277 13.50 7.01 -3.38
C ASP A 277 13.63 8.12 -4.44
N ARG A 278 12.89 8.00 -5.56
CA ARG A 278 12.84 9.03 -6.60
C ARG A 278 12.31 10.36 -6.05
N ALA A 279 11.26 10.33 -5.24
CA ALA A 279 10.69 11.54 -4.66
C ALA A 279 11.69 12.30 -3.77
N GLN A 280 12.64 11.58 -3.12
CA GLN A 280 13.68 12.21 -2.30
C GLN A 280 14.80 12.86 -3.13
N LEU A 281 14.96 12.49 -4.40
CA LEU A 281 15.97 13.07 -5.30
C LEU A 281 15.50 14.33 -6.01
N LEU A 282 14.20 14.65 -5.93
CA LEU A 282 13.65 15.85 -6.55
C LEU A 282 14.06 17.08 -5.75
N ASP A 283 14.84 17.94 -6.39
CA ASP A 283 15.21 19.25 -5.86
C ASP A 283 13.97 20.17 -5.81
N SER A 284 13.90 21.02 -4.79
CA SER A 284 12.84 22.01 -4.61
C SER A 284 12.61 22.93 -5.82
N SER A 285 13.63 23.12 -6.66
CA SER A 285 13.54 23.89 -7.91
C SER A 285 12.79 23.18 -9.05
N ARG A 286 12.58 21.86 -8.95
CA ARG A 286 11.89 21.05 -9.97
C ARG A 286 10.43 20.71 -9.62
N ARG A 287 9.84 21.34 -8.59
CA ARG A 287 8.47 21.11 -8.12
C ARG A 287 7.39 21.43 -9.15
N HIS A 288 7.71 22.24 -10.16
CA HIS A 288 6.75 22.70 -11.16
C HIS A 288 6.52 21.76 -12.35
N VAL A 289 6.96 20.50 -12.25
CA VAL A 289 6.72 19.56 -13.35
C VAL A 289 5.34 18.91 -13.19
N HIS A 290 4.28 19.70 -13.39
CA HIS A 290 2.89 19.21 -13.45
C HIS A 290 2.66 18.07 -14.48
N GLN A 291 3.67 17.77 -15.29
CA GLN A 291 3.62 16.73 -16.32
C GLN A 291 4.24 15.40 -15.88
N ASP A 292 5.04 15.36 -14.79
CA ASP A 292 5.59 14.10 -14.32
C ASP A 292 4.52 13.30 -13.53
N PRO A 293 4.06 12.15 -14.05
CA PRO A 293 3.05 11.35 -13.37
C PRO A 293 3.55 10.70 -12.06
N LEU A 294 4.86 10.79 -11.78
CA LEU A 294 5.49 10.32 -10.54
C LEU A 294 5.83 11.49 -9.58
N ALA A 295 5.39 12.72 -9.88
CA ALA A 295 5.66 13.84 -8.98
C ALA A 295 4.98 13.64 -7.62
N PRO A 296 5.70 13.86 -6.50
CA PRO A 296 5.11 13.80 -5.17
C PRO A 296 4.11 14.95 -4.99
N ASP A 297 3.01 14.66 -4.29
CA ASP A 297 1.95 15.61 -3.99
C ASP A 297 1.84 15.96 -2.49
N VAL A 298 2.77 15.45 -1.67
CA VAL A 298 2.88 15.72 -0.22
C VAL A 298 4.31 16.03 0.17
N ALA A 299 4.49 17.09 0.97
CA ALA A 299 5.73 17.44 1.66
C ALA A 299 5.55 17.31 3.18
N LEU A 300 6.29 16.41 3.81
CA LEU A 300 6.31 16.22 5.25
C LEU A 300 7.47 17.00 5.85
N HIS A 301 7.17 18.04 6.65
CA HIS A 301 8.17 18.91 7.28
C HIS A 301 8.52 18.42 8.68
N PHE A 302 9.60 17.65 8.79
CA PHE A 302 10.16 17.23 10.09
C PHE A 302 11.03 18.33 10.69
N ALA A 303 11.41 18.20 11.96
CA ALA A 303 12.24 19.17 12.66
C ALA A 303 13.60 19.45 11.98
N ASP A 304 14.13 18.48 11.25
CA ASP A 304 15.49 18.48 10.68
C ASP A 304 15.53 18.20 9.16
N LYS A 305 14.40 17.85 8.54
CA LYS A 305 14.35 17.52 7.12
C LYS A 305 12.93 17.60 6.56
N THR A 306 12.81 18.01 5.30
CA THR A 306 11.56 17.83 4.51
C THR A 306 11.68 16.56 3.66
N VAL A 307 10.60 15.76 3.61
CA VAL A 307 10.52 14.50 2.88
C VAL A 307 9.30 14.54 1.97
N TYR A 308 9.49 14.17 0.71
CA TYR A 308 8.43 14.16 -0.28
C TYR A 308 7.84 12.76 -0.45
N THR A 309 6.52 12.68 -0.60
CA THR A 309 5.78 11.43 -0.73
C THR A 309 4.46 11.62 -1.47
N HIS A 310 3.58 10.61 -1.42
CA HIS A 310 2.34 10.58 -2.20
C HIS A 310 1.13 10.37 -1.31
N SER A 311 0.14 11.24 -1.43
CA SER A 311 -1.07 11.23 -0.59
C SER A 311 -1.86 9.93 -0.69
N ALA A 312 -2.00 9.37 -1.90
CA ALA A 312 -2.73 8.11 -2.10
C ALA A 312 -2.13 6.96 -1.29
N ILE A 313 -0.79 6.86 -1.23
CA ILE A 313 -0.09 5.80 -0.48
C ILE A 313 -0.23 6.03 1.02
N LEU A 314 0.03 7.25 1.49
CA LEU A 314 -0.12 7.58 2.91
C LEU A 314 -1.55 7.34 3.39
N HIS A 315 -2.54 7.71 2.58
CA HIS A 315 -3.96 7.48 2.88
C HIS A 315 -4.29 5.99 2.98
N ALA A 316 -3.78 5.16 2.07
CA ALA A 316 -4.00 3.73 2.07
C ALA A 316 -3.45 3.04 3.32
N ARG A 317 -2.28 3.48 3.75
CA ARG A 317 -1.45 2.78 4.73
C ARG A 317 -1.56 3.30 6.16
N SER A 318 -2.10 4.49 6.34
CA SER A 318 -2.14 5.14 7.65
C SER A 318 -3.49 5.79 7.93
N ALA A 319 -4.21 5.27 8.92
CA ALA A 319 -5.46 5.87 9.39
C ALA A 319 -5.27 7.32 9.87
N PHE A 320 -4.06 7.67 10.36
CA PHE A 320 -3.71 9.03 10.73
C PHE A 320 -3.77 9.96 9.51
N PHE A 321 -3.04 9.65 8.45
CA PHE A 321 -3.07 10.46 7.22
C PHE A 321 -4.43 10.40 6.52
N ALA A 322 -5.10 9.25 6.54
CA ALA A 322 -6.44 9.12 5.96
C ALA A 322 -7.44 10.07 6.61
N ALA A 323 -7.40 10.26 7.93
CA ALA A 323 -8.28 11.19 8.64
C ALA A 323 -8.05 12.64 8.21
N PHE A 324 -6.80 13.07 8.06
CA PHE A 324 -6.48 14.45 7.62
C PHE A 324 -6.78 14.67 6.15
N PHE A 325 -6.41 13.74 5.28
CA PHE A 325 -6.59 13.90 3.83
C PHE A 325 -8.05 13.78 3.39
N SER A 326 -8.92 13.22 4.25
CA SER A 326 -10.36 13.16 4.01
C SER A 326 -11.07 14.48 4.32
N ASP A 327 -10.39 15.45 4.94
CA ASP A 327 -10.92 16.78 5.22
C ASP A 327 -10.55 17.74 4.07
N PRO A 328 -11.53 18.15 3.22
CA PRO A 328 -11.26 19.03 2.09
C PRO A 328 -10.79 20.42 2.50
N ASP A 329 -11.32 20.94 3.60
CA ASP A 329 -10.97 22.29 4.07
C ASP A 329 -9.54 22.31 4.62
N TRP A 330 -9.16 21.26 5.34
CA TRP A 330 -7.81 21.09 5.85
C TRP A 330 -6.79 20.97 4.70
N THR A 331 -7.09 20.18 3.68
CA THR A 331 -6.22 19.97 2.51
C THR A 331 -6.11 21.21 1.64
N ALA A 332 -7.22 21.90 1.37
CA ALA A 332 -7.23 23.09 0.52
C ALA A 332 -6.37 24.24 1.08
N GLN A 333 -6.35 24.39 2.41
CA GLN A 333 -5.58 25.45 3.08
C GLN A 333 -4.06 25.21 3.08
N ARG A 334 -3.62 23.99 2.80
CA ARG A 334 -2.22 23.53 2.92
C ARG A 334 -1.58 23.14 1.60
N ARG A 335 -2.29 23.32 0.49
CA ARG A 335 -1.67 23.13 -0.82
C ARG A 335 -0.95 24.39 -1.25
N ASP A 336 0.30 24.22 -1.69
CA ASP A 336 1.08 25.28 -2.32
C ASP A 336 0.58 25.57 -3.76
N ASP A 337 1.18 26.56 -4.41
CA ASP A 337 0.86 26.94 -5.80
C ASP A 337 1.15 25.82 -6.81
N ALA A 338 2.00 24.86 -6.45
CA ALA A 338 2.29 23.68 -7.25
C ALA A 338 1.31 22.52 -6.98
N GLY A 339 0.37 22.68 -6.04
CA GLY A 339 -0.60 21.67 -5.64
C GLY A 339 -0.06 20.64 -4.65
N VAL A 340 1.17 20.82 -4.14
CA VAL A 340 1.78 19.95 -3.12
C VAL A 340 1.18 20.29 -1.75
N LEU A 341 0.81 19.26 -1.00
CA LEU A 341 0.22 19.38 0.33
C LEU A 341 1.33 19.46 1.39
N ASP A 342 1.44 20.58 2.08
CA ASP A 342 2.38 20.78 3.18
C ASP A 342 1.83 20.22 4.50
N VAL A 343 2.57 19.30 5.12
CA VAL A 343 2.19 18.65 6.39
C VAL A 343 3.28 18.88 7.42
N GLU A 344 2.94 19.64 8.46
CA GLU A 344 3.85 19.95 9.55
C GLU A 344 3.99 18.78 10.52
N MET A 345 5.21 18.24 10.61
CA MET A 345 5.63 17.15 11.47
C MET A 345 6.80 17.56 12.38
N GLY A 346 6.95 18.88 12.68
CA GLY A 346 8.09 19.46 13.37
C GLY A 346 8.38 18.93 14.78
N HIS A 347 7.44 18.19 15.38
CA HIS A 347 7.64 17.48 16.65
C HIS A 347 8.36 16.13 16.49
N HIS A 348 8.56 15.67 15.27
CA HIS A 348 9.33 14.46 14.95
C HIS A 348 10.62 14.80 14.21
N LYS A 349 11.68 14.03 14.48
CA LYS A 349 12.95 14.11 13.75
C LYS A 349 13.00 13.05 12.65
N TRP A 350 13.63 13.40 11.54
CA TRP A 350 13.86 12.45 10.45
C TRP A 350 14.63 11.21 10.90
N GLN A 351 15.59 11.36 11.83
CA GLN A 351 16.30 10.23 12.41
C GLN A 351 15.40 9.10 12.95
N VAL A 352 14.18 9.42 13.36
CA VAL A 352 13.19 8.44 13.82
C VAL A 352 12.28 8.03 12.65
N MET A 353 11.79 9.01 11.90
CA MET A 353 10.80 8.78 10.85
C MET A 353 11.37 8.05 9.62
N GLN A 354 12.68 8.08 9.41
CA GLN A 354 13.34 7.28 8.35
C GLN A 354 13.14 5.76 8.48
N PHE A 355 12.72 5.28 9.63
CA PHE A 355 12.38 3.89 9.85
C PHE A 355 10.86 3.62 9.72
N VAL A 356 10.03 4.61 9.99
CA VAL A 356 8.57 4.47 9.96
C VAL A 356 8.01 4.69 8.54
N LEU A 357 8.47 5.73 7.85
CA LEU A 357 7.95 6.08 6.53
C LEU A 357 8.16 4.99 5.47
N PRO A 358 9.33 4.32 5.37
CA PRO A 358 9.51 3.19 4.45
C PRO A 358 8.48 2.08 4.68
N PHE A 359 8.21 1.74 5.94
CA PHE A 359 7.17 0.76 6.27
C PHE A 359 5.78 1.23 5.81
N VAL A 360 5.45 2.50 6.04
CA VAL A 360 4.18 3.08 5.58
C VAL A 360 4.14 3.13 4.06
N CYS A 361 5.19 3.62 3.39
CA CYS A 361 5.15 3.89 1.96
C CYS A 361 5.27 2.64 1.06
N PHE A 362 5.95 1.59 1.51
CA PHE A 362 6.15 0.40 0.68
C PHE A 362 6.19 -0.95 1.44
N GLY A 363 5.87 -0.95 2.74
CA GLY A 363 5.63 -2.19 3.50
C GLY A 363 6.86 -2.92 4.02
N ARG A 364 8.08 -2.44 3.72
CA ARG A 364 9.30 -3.12 4.16
C ARG A 364 9.65 -2.83 5.61
N GLU A 365 9.87 -3.89 6.37
CA GLU A 365 10.40 -3.85 7.73
C GLU A 365 11.93 -3.67 7.71
N THR A 366 12.43 -2.58 7.13
CA THR A 366 13.88 -2.29 7.09
C THR A 366 14.49 -2.05 8.47
N MET A 367 13.66 -1.99 9.51
CA MET A 367 14.03 -1.53 10.85
C MET A 367 14.96 -2.48 11.60
N PHE A 368 14.88 -3.77 11.39
CA PHE A 368 15.48 -4.71 12.32
C PHE A 368 16.82 -5.28 11.88
N GLU A 369 17.08 -5.35 10.60
CA GLU A 369 18.38 -5.81 10.10
C GLU A 369 19.50 -4.78 10.33
N THR A 370 19.19 -3.48 10.21
CA THR A 370 20.18 -2.41 10.38
C THR A 370 20.53 -2.16 11.85
N LEU A 371 19.57 -2.30 12.77
CA LEU A 371 19.83 -2.15 14.21
C LEU A 371 20.57 -3.34 14.81
N GLY A 372 20.40 -4.54 14.24
CA GLY A 372 21.14 -5.76 14.64
C GLY A 372 22.60 -5.75 14.21
N GLY A 373 22.94 -5.10 13.10
CA GLY A 373 24.30 -5.07 12.55
C GLY A 373 25.21 -3.98 13.15
N SER A 374 24.67 -2.89 13.66
CA SER A 374 25.49 -1.74 14.10
C SER A 374 25.82 -1.71 15.59
N CYS A 375 25.20 -2.56 16.41
CA CYS A 375 25.47 -2.59 17.86
C CYS A 375 26.64 -3.48 18.29
N CYS A 376 27.30 -4.17 17.36
CA CYS A 376 28.41 -5.08 17.66
C CYS A 376 29.75 -4.66 17.09
N ALA A 377 29.99 -3.36 16.82
CA ALA A 377 31.36 -2.91 16.61
C ALA A 377 32.12 -2.97 17.95
N PRO A 378 33.20 -3.74 18.08
CA PRO A 378 33.97 -3.79 19.31
C PRO A 378 34.61 -2.40 19.52
N PHE A 379 34.38 -1.87 20.69
CA PHE A 379 35.09 -0.68 21.18
C PHE A 379 36.56 -1.05 21.30
N ASN A 380 37.37 -0.78 20.29
CA ASN A 380 38.81 -0.89 20.39
C ASN A 380 39.31 0.20 21.35
N SER A 381 39.54 -0.19 22.57
CA SER A 381 40.34 0.56 23.53
C SER A 381 41.78 0.60 23.02
N SER A 382 42.14 1.64 22.28
CA SER A 382 43.55 1.99 22.07
C SER A 382 44.11 2.57 23.36
N GLU A 383 44.77 1.72 24.15
CA GLU A 383 45.69 2.14 25.18
C GLU A 383 46.79 2.99 24.55
N SER A 384 46.76 4.30 24.80
CA SER A 384 47.87 5.18 24.58
C SER A 384 48.85 5.04 25.75
N THR A 385 49.87 4.22 25.58
CA THR A 385 51.10 4.27 26.39
C THR A 385 51.80 5.58 26.13
N VAL A 386 51.82 6.44 27.14
CA VAL A 386 52.73 7.61 27.20
C VAL A 386 53.99 7.16 27.90
N SER A 387 55.12 7.24 27.20
CA SER A 387 56.49 7.24 27.72
C SER A 387 56.89 8.68 28.08
#